data_326c4daa91c6d606a8a6ef82ed88f609
#
_entry.id   326c4daa91c6d606a8a6ef82ed88f609
#
_cell.length_a   1.000
_cell.length_b   1.000
_cell.length_c   1.000
_cell.angle_alpha   90.00
_cell.angle_beta   90.00
_cell.angle_gamma   90.00
#
_symmetry.space_group_name_H-M   'P 1'
#
loop_
_entity.id
_entity.type
_entity.pdbx_description
1 polymer ?
#
loop_
_entity_poly.entity_id
_entity_poly.type
_entity_poly.pdbx_seq_one_letter_code
_entity_poly.pdbx_strand_id
1 'polypeptide(L)'
;MTSSAAGLRVAVVNWRDPWHPAAGGAERYAWELARRLGAGGGRVRYVTCRAPGQRRREHVEGVEFVRLGGRFTVYPLVLLWMLTRRRAFDAVIDCQNGIPFFTPWVLPRALPVFCVIHHVHDQQFGLYFPAWLAWIGRVLEGPVARWTYRRHACVVVSLSTLQALRERLRWSVPAYVVPNGHSVPVAGPPVIRRDAPELVCVSRLVPHKRVERVVDLADRLRLRWPGLRVHIVGDGPEAPALRELITSLGLADVVTLHGFVPEETKLALLAGADLHLSASRGEGWGLSVVEAAALGVPTVAYDVDGLREAVREGTTGWLVRDGEDLAGVVERALKELGDPARRHEVVSACGHWAAQFDWARTASRAEALIAAAVRLGSASTADDRAYVVNGYGVDQPQVVEGPVRDLLLRDQAVREVRPATPLERLLGRPDEQPR
;
A
#
# COMPACT_ATOMS: atom_id res chain seq x y z
N MET A 1 -27.23 -8.26 2.81
CA MET A 1 -26.31 -8.86 3.81
C MET A 1 -26.02 -7.80 4.85
N THR A 2 -26.34 -8.02 6.11
CA THR A 2 -25.99 -7.10 7.20
C THR A 2 -24.46 -7.13 7.37
N SER A 3 -23.82 -5.95 7.34
CA SER A 3 -22.36 -5.81 7.55
C SER A 3 -21.96 -6.44 8.88
N SER A 4 -20.87 -7.19 8.89
CA SER A 4 -20.32 -7.81 10.11
C SER A 4 -19.74 -6.78 11.09
N ALA A 5 -19.58 -5.53 10.67
CA ALA A 5 -19.12 -4.40 11.50
C ALA A 5 -20.27 -3.64 12.18
N ALA A 6 -21.55 -3.99 11.91
CA ALA A 6 -22.69 -3.27 12.47
C ALA A 6 -22.61 -3.20 14.01
N GLY A 7 -22.62 -1.98 14.55
CA GLY A 7 -22.55 -1.71 15.98
C GLY A 7 -21.16 -1.75 16.62
N LEU A 8 -20.10 -2.21 15.91
CA LEU A 8 -18.75 -2.22 16.43
C LEU A 8 -18.19 -0.80 16.62
N ARG A 9 -17.47 -0.61 17.72
CA ARG A 9 -16.77 0.64 18.06
C ARG A 9 -15.28 0.46 17.72
N VAL A 10 -14.83 1.08 16.65
CA VAL A 10 -13.46 0.91 16.15
C VAL A 10 -12.69 2.23 16.24
N ALA A 11 -11.47 2.19 16.77
CA ALA A 11 -10.53 3.29 16.63
C ALA A 11 -9.54 2.96 15.52
N VAL A 12 -9.35 3.90 14.59
CA VAL A 12 -8.28 3.89 13.59
C VAL A 12 -7.27 4.95 14.01
N VAL A 13 -6.07 4.51 14.36
CA VAL A 13 -4.98 5.40 14.79
C VAL A 13 -3.98 5.48 13.66
N ASN A 14 -3.76 6.67 13.14
CA ASN A 14 -2.81 6.89 12.05
C ASN A 14 -2.04 8.19 12.26
N TRP A 15 -0.83 8.26 11.71
CA TRP A 15 0.01 9.44 11.88
C TRP A 15 -0.65 10.70 11.29
N ARG A 16 -1.28 10.59 10.11
CA ARG A 16 -1.96 11.68 9.40
C ARG A 16 -3.34 11.25 8.92
N ASP A 17 -4.18 12.22 8.62
CA ASP A 17 -5.42 11.99 7.89
C ASP A 17 -5.23 12.19 6.37
N PRO A 18 -6.20 11.81 5.52
CA PRO A 18 -6.08 11.92 4.06
C PRO A 18 -6.00 13.37 3.55
N TRP A 19 -6.40 14.37 4.34
CA TRP A 19 -6.33 15.78 3.98
C TRP A 19 -5.08 16.50 4.51
N HIS A 20 -4.18 15.75 5.15
CA HIS A 20 -2.89 16.31 5.54
C HIS A 20 -2.04 16.60 4.29
N PRO A 21 -1.34 17.77 4.18
CA PRO A 21 -0.56 18.12 2.99
C PRO A 21 0.48 17.08 2.57
N ALA A 22 0.96 16.25 3.50
CA ALA A 22 1.92 15.19 3.23
C ALA A 22 1.28 13.78 3.24
N ALA A 23 -0.05 13.68 3.04
CA ALA A 23 -0.75 12.40 2.97
C ALA A 23 -0.30 11.58 1.74
N GLY A 24 -0.48 10.27 1.81
CA GLY A 24 -0.14 9.34 0.75
C GLY A 24 -1.02 8.09 0.78
N GLY A 25 -0.53 7.00 0.20
CA GLY A 25 -1.29 5.74 0.08
C GLY A 25 -1.67 5.12 1.43
N ALA A 26 -0.84 5.26 2.45
CA ALA A 26 -1.12 4.73 3.79
C ALA A 26 -2.29 5.47 4.48
N GLU A 27 -2.35 6.78 4.33
CA GLU A 27 -3.44 7.60 4.85
C GLU A 27 -4.75 7.31 4.10
N ARG A 28 -4.66 7.12 2.77
CA ARG A 28 -5.82 6.73 1.95
C ARG A 28 -6.35 5.35 2.33
N TYR A 29 -5.47 4.37 2.56
CA TYR A 29 -5.86 3.04 3.03
C TYR A 29 -6.63 3.10 4.35
N ALA A 30 -6.07 3.78 5.35
CA ALA A 30 -6.70 3.91 6.67
C ALA A 30 -8.05 4.65 6.59
N TRP A 31 -8.16 5.65 5.71
CA TRP A 31 -9.41 6.37 5.45
C TRP A 31 -10.47 5.50 4.78
N GLU A 32 -10.11 4.81 3.69
CA GLU A 32 -11.06 3.96 2.97
C GLU A 32 -11.59 2.83 3.86
N LEU A 33 -10.73 2.30 4.73
CA LEU A 33 -11.14 1.32 5.73
C LEU A 33 -12.09 1.94 6.77
N ALA A 34 -11.74 3.08 7.35
CA ALA A 34 -12.55 3.77 8.36
C ALA A 34 -13.93 4.15 7.80
N ARG A 35 -13.97 4.74 6.61
CA ARG A 35 -15.19 5.18 5.93
C ARG A 35 -16.15 4.01 5.66
N ARG A 36 -15.63 2.89 5.17
CA ARG A 36 -16.45 1.71 4.84
C ARG A 36 -16.93 0.99 6.09
N LEU A 37 -16.11 0.90 7.14
CA LEU A 37 -16.56 0.42 8.46
C LEU A 37 -17.70 1.29 9.01
N GLY A 38 -17.60 2.62 8.86
CA GLY A 38 -18.66 3.55 9.25
C GLY A 38 -19.94 3.35 8.42
N ALA A 39 -19.81 3.25 7.11
CA ALA A 39 -20.94 2.99 6.21
C ALA A 39 -21.61 1.63 6.48
N GLY A 40 -20.84 0.63 6.96
CA GLY A 40 -21.35 -0.67 7.43
C GLY A 40 -22.06 -0.63 8.80
N GLY A 41 -22.27 0.55 9.39
CA GLY A 41 -22.95 0.72 10.69
C GLY A 41 -22.02 0.66 11.91
N GLY A 42 -20.71 0.63 11.72
CA GLY A 42 -19.71 0.76 12.77
C GLY A 42 -19.60 2.20 13.29
N ARG A 43 -19.25 2.36 14.56
CA ARG A 43 -18.91 3.67 15.15
C ARG A 43 -17.40 3.85 15.08
N VAL A 44 -16.92 4.61 14.10
CA VAL A 44 -15.48 4.74 13.82
C VAL A 44 -14.95 6.08 14.31
N ARG A 45 -13.82 6.05 15.03
CA ARG A 45 -13.03 7.22 15.40
C ARG A 45 -11.66 7.14 14.75
N TYR A 46 -11.34 8.14 13.94
CA TYR A 46 -10.03 8.30 13.32
C TYR A 46 -9.18 9.27 14.14
N VAL A 47 -8.13 8.75 14.79
CA VAL A 47 -7.27 9.51 15.71
C VAL A 47 -5.93 9.76 15.06
N THR A 48 -5.52 11.04 14.96
CA THR A 48 -4.37 11.44 14.12
C THR A 48 -3.72 12.73 14.60
N CYS A 49 -2.58 13.13 13.98
CA CYS A 49 -2.01 14.44 14.19
C CYS A 49 -2.86 15.53 13.53
N ARG A 50 -2.61 16.78 13.91
CA ARG A 50 -3.29 17.96 13.39
C ARG A 50 -2.33 18.80 12.56
N ALA A 51 -2.68 19.04 11.30
CA ALA A 51 -2.03 20.06 10.48
C ALA A 51 -2.55 21.48 10.81
N PRO A 52 -1.78 22.52 10.51
CA PRO A 52 -2.26 23.91 10.60
C PRO A 52 -3.58 24.10 9.86
N GLY A 53 -4.51 24.83 10.44
CA GLY A 53 -5.83 25.09 9.86
C GLY A 53 -6.88 23.99 10.06
N GLN A 54 -6.52 22.77 10.41
CA GLN A 54 -7.47 21.69 10.64
C GLN A 54 -8.23 21.84 11.98
N ARG A 55 -9.50 21.44 12.00
CA ARG A 55 -10.31 21.37 13.21
C ARG A 55 -9.85 20.22 14.12
N ARG A 56 -9.92 20.39 15.42
CA ARG A 56 -9.57 19.34 16.39
C ARG A 56 -10.51 18.14 16.35
N ARG A 57 -11.80 18.40 16.07
CA ARG A 57 -12.82 17.35 15.87
C ARG A 57 -13.65 17.70 14.66
N GLU A 58 -14.01 16.67 13.92
CA GLU A 58 -14.79 16.79 12.71
C GLU A 58 -15.47 15.46 12.41
N HIS A 59 -16.68 15.51 11.83
CA HIS A 59 -17.35 14.30 11.31
C HIS A 59 -17.38 14.38 9.78
N VAL A 60 -16.87 13.34 9.16
CA VAL A 60 -16.83 13.22 7.69
C VAL A 60 -17.29 11.82 7.33
N GLU A 61 -18.32 11.69 6.50
CA GLU A 61 -18.83 10.41 5.99
C GLU A 61 -19.04 9.33 7.09
N GLY A 62 -19.59 9.72 8.23
CA GLY A 62 -19.88 8.81 9.35
C GLY A 62 -18.68 8.48 10.25
N VAL A 63 -17.52 9.07 10.02
CA VAL A 63 -16.30 8.89 10.81
C VAL A 63 -16.04 10.13 11.67
N GLU A 64 -15.84 9.93 12.98
CA GLU A 64 -15.41 11.00 13.91
C GLU A 64 -13.90 11.15 13.88
N PHE A 65 -13.40 12.29 13.36
CA PHE A 65 -11.97 12.63 13.41
C PHE A 65 -11.62 13.30 14.75
N VAL A 66 -10.53 12.83 15.35
CA VAL A 66 -9.92 13.40 16.56
C VAL A 66 -8.46 13.71 16.25
N ARG A 67 -8.12 14.99 16.08
CA ARG A 67 -6.78 15.44 15.73
C ARG A 67 -6.04 15.96 16.96
N LEU A 68 -4.92 15.33 17.28
CA LEU A 68 -4.14 15.53 18.52
C LEU A 68 -2.70 15.92 18.18
N GLY A 69 -2.22 17.03 18.77
CA GLY A 69 -0.82 17.43 18.63
C GLY A 69 -0.35 17.66 17.20
N GLY A 70 0.96 17.63 17.01
CA GLY A 70 1.64 17.73 15.73
C GLY A 70 2.48 16.50 15.43
N ARG A 71 3.43 16.63 14.49
CA ARG A 71 4.23 15.53 13.90
C ARG A 71 4.78 14.50 14.90
N PHE A 72 5.32 14.94 16.04
CA PHE A 72 5.93 14.07 17.03
C PHE A 72 5.10 13.96 18.33
N THR A 73 4.43 15.04 18.72
CA THR A 73 3.62 15.07 19.93
C THR A 73 2.33 14.26 19.82
N VAL A 74 1.93 13.85 18.63
CA VAL A 74 0.78 12.97 18.41
C VAL A 74 0.92 11.63 19.13
N TYR A 75 2.11 11.03 19.20
CA TYR A 75 2.35 9.72 19.82
C TYR A 75 1.96 9.70 21.30
N PRO A 76 2.56 10.52 22.19
CA PRO A 76 2.18 10.55 23.61
C PRO A 76 0.74 11.02 23.82
N LEU A 77 0.24 11.95 23.00
CA LEU A 77 -1.13 12.44 23.13
C LEU A 77 -2.18 11.39 22.74
N VAL A 78 -1.90 10.57 21.73
CA VAL A 78 -2.75 9.43 21.36
C VAL A 78 -2.77 8.40 22.49
N LEU A 79 -1.62 8.05 23.05
CA LEU A 79 -1.56 7.11 24.18
C LEU A 79 -2.37 7.61 25.38
N LEU A 80 -2.21 8.88 25.75
CA LEU A 80 -2.99 9.48 26.84
C LEU A 80 -4.50 9.50 26.52
N TRP A 81 -4.87 9.86 25.29
CA TRP A 81 -6.27 9.89 24.85
C TRP A 81 -6.88 8.47 24.86
N MET A 82 -6.14 7.46 24.41
CA MET A 82 -6.56 6.06 24.43
C MET A 82 -6.66 5.52 25.86
N LEU A 83 -5.72 5.85 26.75
CA LEU A 83 -5.74 5.44 28.15
C LEU A 83 -7.02 5.88 28.85
N THR A 84 -7.46 7.13 28.62
CA THR A 84 -8.71 7.67 29.21
C THR A 84 -9.97 7.05 28.59
N ARG A 85 -9.87 6.35 27.47
CA ARG A 85 -10.98 5.75 26.70
C ARG A 85 -10.80 4.26 26.43
N ARG A 86 -9.93 3.61 27.17
CA ARG A 86 -9.50 2.21 26.94
C ARG A 86 -10.63 1.17 26.88
N ARG A 87 -11.84 1.51 27.36
CA ARG A 87 -13.04 0.65 27.32
C ARG A 87 -14.08 1.12 26.29
N ALA A 88 -13.76 2.15 25.50
CA ALA A 88 -14.70 2.75 24.55
C ALA A 88 -14.71 2.05 23.18
N PHE A 89 -13.84 1.07 22.97
CA PHE A 89 -13.64 0.41 21.69
C PHE A 89 -13.77 -1.11 21.82
N ASP A 90 -14.18 -1.75 20.75
CA ASP A 90 -14.24 -3.19 20.59
C ASP A 90 -13.03 -3.71 19.79
N ALA A 91 -12.43 -2.84 18.95
CA ALA A 91 -11.16 -3.11 18.26
C ALA A 91 -10.39 -1.81 17.99
N VAL A 92 -9.07 -1.93 17.82
CA VAL A 92 -8.18 -0.83 17.43
C VAL A 92 -7.34 -1.21 16.24
N ILE A 93 -7.25 -0.33 15.26
CA ILE A 93 -6.37 -0.40 14.10
C ILE A 93 -5.25 0.60 14.33
N ASP A 94 -4.04 0.12 14.54
CA ASP A 94 -2.83 0.93 14.81
C ASP A 94 -1.96 0.94 13.55
N CYS A 95 -2.01 2.05 12.79
CA CYS A 95 -1.31 2.16 11.51
C CYS A 95 0.15 2.57 11.74
N GLN A 96 1.07 1.69 11.36
CA GLN A 96 2.50 1.93 11.43
C GLN A 96 2.99 2.61 10.16
N ASN A 97 3.37 3.88 10.28
CA ASN A 97 4.05 4.66 9.24
C ASN A 97 5.51 4.95 9.70
N GLY A 98 6.33 3.91 9.75
CA GLY A 98 7.67 3.88 10.36
C GLY A 98 7.62 3.39 11.80
N ILE A 99 7.01 4.14 12.70
CA ILE A 99 6.86 3.79 14.12
C ILE A 99 5.37 3.64 14.44
N PRO A 100 4.92 2.53 15.07
CA PRO A 100 3.54 2.39 15.51
C PRO A 100 3.25 3.28 16.72
N PHE A 101 1.98 3.41 17.08
CA PHE A 101 1.57 4.20 18.25
C PHE A 101 1.70 3.44 19.58
N PHE A 102 2.05 2.15 19.55
CA PHE A 102 2.16 1.31 20.73
C PHE A 102 0.87 1.26 21.57
N THR A 103 -0.27 1.33 20.94
CA THR A 103 -1.58 1.35 21.61
C THR A 103 -1.82 0.18 22.58
N PRO A 104 -1.26 -1.05 22.40
CA PRO A 104 -1.37 -2.11 23.39
C PRO A 104 -0.83 -1.78 24.80
N TRP A 105 0.05 -0.78 24.94
CA TRP A 105 0.60 -0.41 26.25
C TRP A 105 -0.46 0.18 27.20
N VAL A 106 -1.50 0.78 26.65
CA VAL A 106 -2.53 1.49 27.41
C VAL A 106 -3.92 0.85 27.30
N LEU A 107 -4.06 -0.16 26.46
CA LEU A 107 -5.33 -0.84 26.20
C LEU A 107 -5.46 -2.14 27.04
N PRO A 108 -6.69 -2.60 27.31
CA PRO A 108 -6.91 -3.90 27.91
C PRO A 108 -6.31 -5.02 27.05
N ARG A 109 -5.68 -6.01 27.70
CA ARG A 109 -5.05 -7.15 27.00
C ARG A 109 -6.02 -7.97 26.14
N ALA A 110 -7.31 -7.96 26.48
CA ALA A 110 -8.35 -8.68 25.78
C ALA A 110 -8.87 -7.92 24.54
N LEU A 111 -8.50 -6.64 24.37
CA LEU A 111 -8.95 -5.83 23.24
C LEU A 111 -8.15 -6.19 21.99
N PRO A 112 -8.78 -6.61 20.89
CA PRO A 112 -8.10 -6.84 19.61
C PRO A 112 -7.45 -5.56 19.09
N VAL A 113 -6.15 -5.63 18.81
CA VAL A 113 -5.40 -4.56 18.14
C VAL A 113 -4.78 -5.13 16.86
N PHE A 114 -4.99 -4.47 15.74
CA PHE A 114 -4.38 -4.81 14.45
C PHE A 114 -3.29 -3.78 14.13
N CYS A 115 -2.04 -4.23 14.06
CA CYS A 115 -0.95 -3.39 13.58
C CYS A 115 -0.93 -3.42 12.04
N VAL A 116 -1.29 -2.29 11.40
CA VAL A 116 -1.28 -2.17 9.94
C VAL A 116 0.07 -1.65 9.49
N ILE A 117 0.79 -2.44 8.70
CA ILE A 117 2.15 -2.16 8.24
C ILE A 117 2.14 -2.01 6.72
N HIS A 118 2.34 -0.77 6.26
CA HIS A 118 2.39 -0.49 4.82
C HIS A 118 3.76 -0.76 4.22
N HIS A 119 4.82 -0.52 4.97
CA HIS A 119 6.20 -0.73 4.54
C HIS A 119 7.12 -0.86 5.76
N VAL A 120 8.20 -1.62 5.62
CA VAL A 120 9.28 -1.69 6.63
C VAL A 120 10.30 -0.59 6.35
N HIS A 121 10.50 0.32 7.30
CA HIS A 121 11.26 1.56 7.11
C HIS A 121 12.72 1.48 7.57
N ASP A 122 13.18 0.33 8.06
CA ASP A 122 14.53 0.13 8.63
C ASP A 122 15.66 0.69 7.75
N GLN A 123 15.56 0.51 6.42
CA GLN A 123 16.53 1.03 5.44
C GLN A 123 16.29 2.52 5.11
N GLN A 124 15.07 3.01 5.31
CA GLN A 124 14.71 4.39 4.97
C GLN A 124 15.07 5.40 6.06
N PHE A 125 15.12 4.99 7.33
CA PHE A 125 15.45 5.92 8.41
C PHE A 125 16.76 6.66 8.18
N GLY A 126 17.77 6.00 7.61
CA GLY A 126 19.08 6.61 7.31
C GLY A 126 19.05 7.64 6.17
N LEU A 127 17.98 7.67 5.35
CA LEU A 127 17.82 8.68 4.29
C LEU A 127 17.27 10.01 4.82
N TYR A 128 16.57 9.98 5.96
CA TYR A 128 15.82 11.13 6.48
C TYR A 128 16.34 11.67 7.82
N PHE A 129 17.12 10.86 8.54
CA PHE A 129 17.55 11.19 9.90
C PHE A 129 19.04 10.94 10.12
N PRO A 130 19.69 11.70 11.02
CA PRO A 130 21.06 11.41 11.46
C PRO A 130 21.13 9.99 12.05
N ALA A 131 22.34 9.40 12.03
CA ALA A 131 22.57 7.98 12.35
C ALA A 131 21.98 7.55 13.72
N TRP A 132 22.11 8.37 14.76
CA TRP A 132 21.60 8.08 16.10
C TRP A 132 20.05 8.02 16.13
N LEU A 133 19.37 8.94 15.42
CA LEU A 133 17.92 8.99 15.36
C LEU A 133 17.37 7.85 14.46
N ALA A 134 18.08 7.55 13.38
CA ALA A 134 17.79 6.41 12.52
C ALA A 134 17.91 5.08 13.29
N TRP A 135 18.90 4.96 14.19
CA TRP A 135 19.04 3.81 15.08
C TRP A 135 17.84 3.68 16.03
N ILE A 136 17.43 4.78 16.68
CA ILE A 136 16.23 4.80 17.53
C ILE A 136 14.99 4.35 16.74
N GLY A 137 14.82 4.88 15.52
CA GLY A 137 13.72 4.49 14.63
C GLY A 137 13.70 2.98 14.37
N ARG A 138 14.85 2.38 14.04
CA ARG A 138 14.95 0.92 13.81
C ARG A 138 14.67 0.11 15.08
N VAL A 139 15.10 0.58 16.24
CA VAL A 139 14.80 -0.10 17.52
C VAL A 139 13.31 -0.04 17.83
N LEU A 140 12.67 1.09 17.61
CA LEU A 140 11.22 1.25 17.83
C LEU A 140 10.39 0.44 16.82
N GLU A 141 10.74 0.46 15.54
CA GLU A 141 10.05 -0.31 14.50
C GLU A 141 10.28 -1.82 14.63
N GLY A 142 11.47 -2.25 15.00
CA GLY A 142 11.86 -3.65 15.09
C GLY A 142 11.56 -4.26 16.47
N PRO A 143 12.57 -4.35 17.37
CA PRO A 143 12.43 -5.11 18.63
C PRO A 143 11.34 -4.59 19.56
N VAL A 144 11.14 -3.26 19.69
CA VAL A 144 10.13 -2.71 20.59
C VAL A 144 8.72 -2.98 20.05
N ALA A 145 8.48 -2.73 18.77
CA ALA A 145 7.18 -3.01 18.16
C ALA A 145 6.90 -4.52 18.16
N ARG A 146 7.87 -5.37 17.78
CA ARG A 146 7.73 -6.82 17.87
C ARG A 146 7.32 -7.29 19.27
N TRP A 147 7.93 -6.76 20.31
CA TRP A 147 7.56 -7.11 21.69
C TRP A 147 6.17 -6.62 22.06
N THR A 148 5.81 -5.39 21.65
CA THR A 148 4.52 -4.77 21.94
C THR A 148 3.37 -5.56 21.32
N TYR A 149 3.50 -5.89 20.03
CA TYR A 149 2.41 -6.53 19.25
C TYR A 149 2.47 -8.06 19.26
N ARG A 150 3.34 -8.69 20.07
CA ARG A 150 3.53 -10.16 20.10
C ARG A 150 2.27 -11.00 20.36
N ARG A 151 1.19 -10.37 20.85
CA ARG A 151 -0.11 -11.01 21.13
C ARG A 151 -1.23 -10.51 20.21
N HIS A 152 -0.89 -9.75 19.21
CA HIS A 152 -1.82 -9.09 18.32
C HIS A 152 -1.55 -9.51 16.87
N ALA A 153 -2.54 -9.38 16.01
CA ALA A 153 -2.38 -9.65 14.59
C ALA A 153 -1.82 -8.44 13.85
N CYS A 154 -1.08 -8.70 12.77
CA CYS A 154 -0.67 -7.67 11.83
C CYS A 154 -1.49 -7.75 10.55
N VAL A 155 -1.71 -6.61 9.93
CA VAL A 155 -2.19 -6.50 8.55
C VAL A 155 -1.07 -5.88 7.73
N VAL A 156 -0.69 -6.54 6.66
CA VAL A 156 0.33 -6.06 5.71
C VAL A 156 -0.29 -5.89 4.34
N VAL A 157 0.24 -4.96 3.54
CA VAL A 157 -0.37 -4.59 2.26
C VAL A 157 0.17 -5.40 1.08
N SER A 158 1.24 -6.18 1.27
CA SER A 158 1.87 -6.99 0.22
C SER A 158 2.62 -8.19 0.81
N LEU A 159 2.93 -9.15 -0.04
CA LEU A 159 3.78 -10.29 0.33
C LEU A 159 5.23 -9.84 0.59
N SER A 160 5.75 -8.87 -0.17
CA SER A 160 7.07 -8.28 0.12
C SER A 160 7.11 -7.63 1.50
N THR A 161 6.05 -6.91 1.90
CA THR A 161 5.96 -6.36 3.26
C THR A 161 5.91 -7.47 4.30
N LEU A 162 5.19 -8.57 4.03
CA LEU A 162 5.17 -9.75 4.90
C LEU A 162 6.56 -10.39 5.01
N GLN A 163 7.23 -10.59 3.90
CA GLN A 163 8.58 -11.13 3.85
C GLN A 163 9.57 -10.25 4.62
N ALA A 164 9.56 -8.93 4.38
CA ALA A 164 10.38 -7.98 5.12
C ALA A 164 10.10 -8.00 6.63
N LEU A 165 8.82 -8.13 7.02
CA LEU A 165 8.42 -8.28 8.42
C LEU A 165 9.02 -9.55 9.05
N ARG A 166 9.02 -10.67 8.33
CA ARG A 166 9.58 -11.95 8.78
C ARG A 166 11.10 -11.94 8.83
N GLU A 167 11.75 -11.55 7.75
CA GLU A 167 13.19 -11.68 7.57
C GLU A 167 13.97 -10.55 8.25
N ARG A 168 13.51 -9.30 8.07
CA ARG A 168 14.25 -8.12 8.54
C ARG A 168 13.89 -7.72 9.96
N LEU A 169 12.60 -7.71 10.31
CA LEU A 169 12.14 -7.36 11.66
C LEU A 169 11.94 -8.59 12.56
N ARG A 170 11.97 -9.80 12.00
CA ARG A 170 11.84 -11.08 12.73
C ARG A 170 10.55 -11.20 13.54
N TRP A 171 9.44 -10.66 13.02
CA TRP A 171 8.14 -10.81 13.66
C TRP A 171 7.55 -12.18 13.32
N SER A 172 7.01 -12.88 14.33
CA SER A 172 6.40 -14.21 14.20
C SER A 172 4.88 -14.21 14.47
N VAL A 173 4.28 -13.04 14.69
CA VAL A 173 2.84 -12.92 14.95
C VAL A 173 2.00 -13.24 13.71
N PRO A 174 0.71 -13.63 13.87
CA PRO A 174 -0.21 -13.75 12.75
C PRO A 174 -0.23 -12.48 11.91
N ALA A 175 -0.09 -12.63 10.60
CA ALA A 175 -0.11 -11.51 9.67
C ALA A 175 -0.98 -11.84 8.45
N TYR A 176 -1.84 -10.91 8.07
CA TYR A 176 -2.81 -11.04 6.99
C TYR A 176 -2.46 -10.07 5.87
N VAL A 177 -2.42 -10.58 4.65
CA VAL A 177 -2.18 -9.74 3.48
C VAL A 177 -3.51 -9.15 3.01
N VAL A 178 -3.65 -7.83 3.17
CA VAL A 178 -4.82 -7.07 2.74
C VAL A 178 -4.33 -5.92 1.86
N PRO A 179 -4.24 -6.12 0.54
CA PRO A 179 -3.69 -5.12 -0.40
C PRO A 179 -4.50 -3.83 -0.43
N ASN A 180 -3.85 -2.76 -0.85
CA ASN A 180 -4.53 -1.50 -1.14
C ASN A 180 -5.48 -1.70 -2.32
N GLY A 181 -6.64 -1.05 -2.26
CA GLY A 181 -7.53 -0.91 -3.40
C GLY A 181 -7.23 0.35 -4.22
N HIS A 182 -7.99 0.51 -5.30
CA HIS A 182 -8.06 1.75 -6.07
C HIS A 182 -9.52 2.16 -6.27
N SER A 183 -9.76 3.41 -6.67
CA SER A 183 -11.10 3.93 -6.99
C SER A 183 -11.28 4.21 -8.49
N VAL A 184 -10.26 3.87 -9.29
CA VAL A 184 -10.29 4.11 -10.73
C VAL A 184 -11.25 3.12 -11.37
N PRO A 185 -12.24 3.57 -12.16
CA PRO A 185 -13.06 2.66 -12.94
C PRO A 185 -12.16 1.85 -13.89
N VAL A 186 -12.34 0.52 -13.88
CA VAL A 186 -11.66 -0.34 -14.85
C VAL A 186 -12.36 -0.15 -16.19
N ALA A 187 -11.81 0.70 -17.02
CA ALA A 187 -12.25 0.91 -18.39
C ALA A 187 -11.04 0.69 -19.30
N GLY A 188 -11.22 -0.05 -20.36
CA GLY A 188 -10.19 -0.12 -21.38
C GLY A 188 -9.92 1.28 -21.95
N PRO A 189 -8.67 1.76 -21.97
CA PRO A 189 -8.38 3.07 -22.51
C PRO A 189 -8.72 3.10 -23.99
N PRO A 190 -9.11 4.25 -24.53
CA PRO A 190 -9.11 4.44 -25.97
C PRO A 190 -7.69 4.18 -26.47
N VAL A 191 -7.55 3.30 -27.45
CA VAL A 191 -6.26 3.04 -28.10
C VAL A 191 -5.91 4.28 -28.92
N ILE A 192 -5.29 5.27 -28.29
CA ILE A 192 -4.78 6.46 -28.97
C ILE A 192 -3.47 6.05 -29.63
N ARG A 193 -3.47 5.88 -30.96
CA ARG A 193 -2.23 5.80 -31.73
C ARG A 193 -1.62 7.20 -31.80
N ARG A 194 -0.39 7.31 -31.31
CA ARG A 194 0.41 8.53 -31.40
C ARG A 194 1.68 8.25 -32.21
N ASP A 195 2.16 9.29 -32.89
CA ASP A 195 3.40 9.22 -33.65
C ASP A 195 4.64 9.14 -32.72
N ALA A 196 4.49 9.57 -31.46
CA ALA A 196 5.55 9.55 -30.46
C ALA A 196 5.04 9.06 -29.10
N PRO A 197 5.90 8.36 -28.29
CA PRO A 197 5.49 7.81 -27.00
C PRO A 197 5.25 8.91 -25.96
N GLU A 198 4.24 8.67 -25.11
CA GLU A 198 4.01 9.43 -23.88
C GLU A 198 4.22 8.55 -22.65
N LEU A 199 5.07 9.01 -21.74
CA LEU A 199 5.41 8.32 -20.50
C LEU A 199 4.91 9.14 -19.33
N VAL A 200 4.47 8.48 -18.26
CA VAL A 200 4.00 9.16 -17.05
C VAL A 200 4.62 8.56 -15.80
N CYS A 201 5.05 9.41 -14.88
CA CYS A 201 5.49 9.02 -13.53
C CYS A 201 4.61 9.72 -12.50
N VAL A 202 3.89 8.97 -11.67
CA VAL A 202 3.04 9.52 -10.60
C VAL A 202 3.62 9.16 -9.26
N SER A 203 4.22 10.13 -8.56
CA SER A 203 4.78 9.89 -7.23
C SER A 203 5.00 11.17 -6.44
N ARG A 204 5.19 11.04 -5.11
CA ARG A 204 5.76 12.13 -4.30
C ARG A 204 7.22 12.33 -4.71
N LEU A 205 7.64 13.60 -4.81
CA LEU A 205 9.03 13.92 -5.19
C LEU A 205 9.94 13.93 -3.94
N VAL A 206 10.33 12.71 -3.53
CA VAL A 206 11.17 12.44 -2.34
C VAL A 206 12.31 11.47 -2.70
N PRO A 207 13.44 11.46 -1.96
CA PRO A 207 14.67 10.77 -2.38
C PRO A 207 14.50 9.28 -2.71
N HIS A 208 13.69 8.54 -1.96
CA HIS A 208 13.52 7.11 -2.21
C HIS A 208 12.70 6.79 -3.48
N LYS A 209 12.02 7.79 -4.07
CA LYS A 209 11.27 7.62 -5.33
C LYS A 209 12.16 7.73 -6.57
N ARG A 210 13.36 8.29 -6.43
CA ARG A 210 14.39 8.37 -7.47
C ARG A 210 13.89 8.92 -8.81
N VAL A 211 13.07 9.98 -8.76
CA VAL A 211 12.44 10.55 -9.97
C VAL A 211 13.48 11.14 -10.93
N GLU A 212 14.69 11.46 -10.45
CA GLU A 212 15.84 11.82 -11.28
C GLU A 212 16.15 10.76 -12.34
N ARG A 213 15.92 9.47 -12.05
CA ARG A 213 16.10 8.38 -13.02
C ARG A 213 15.14 8.45 -14.19
N VAL A 214 13.96 9.04 -13.98
CA VAL A 214 12.99 9.26 -15.06
C VAL A 214 13.43 10.42 -15.95
N VAL A 215 14.07 11.44 -15.37
CA VAL A 215 14.66 12.55 -16.15
C VAL A 215 15.88 12.05 -16.94
N ASP A 216 16.79 11.29 -16.33
CA ASP A 216 17.92 10.66 -17.04
C ASP A 216 17.47 9.75 -18.19
N LEU A 217 16.39 9.00 -17.98
CA LEU A 217 15.75 8.20 -19.02
C LEU A 217 15.29 9.06 -20.19
N ALA A 218 14.63 10.18 -19.93
CA ALA A 218 14.11 11.08 -20.96
C ALA A 218 15.25 11.64 -21.83
N ASP A 219 16.38 12.03 -21.21
CA ASP A 219 17.56 12.51 -21.92
C ASP A 219 18.11 11.48 -22.91
N ARG A 220 18.14 10.22 -22.51
CA ARG A 220 18.62 9.11 -23.36
C ARG A 220 17.65 8.74 -24.47
N LEU A 221 16.34 8.77 -24.19
CA LEU A 221 15.33 8.32 -25.16
C LEU A 221 14.95 9.38 -26.19
N ARG A 222 15.08 10.70 -25.89
CA ARG A 222 14.69 11.77 -26.82
C ARG A 222 15.37 11.69 -28.19
N LEU A 223 16.60 11.17 -28.24
CA LEU A 223 17.36 11.02 -29.49
C LEU A 223 16.81 9.89 -30.37
N ARG A 224 16.20 8.88 -29.76
CA ARG A 224 15.63 7.71 -30.47
C ARG A 224 14.15 7.86 -30.79
N TRP A 225 13.45 8.67 -29.96
CA TRP A 225 12.03 8.92 -30.06
C TRP A 225 11.78 10.43 -30.19
N PRO A 226 11.98 11.03 -31.39
CA PRO A 226 11.61 12.41 -31.64
C PRO A 226 10.13 12.63 -31.28
N GLY A 227 9.84 13.67 -30.49
CA GLY A 227 8.49 13.93 -30.00
C GLY A 227 8.10 13.20 -28.70
N LEU A 228 9.02 12.42 -28.08
CA LEU A 228 8.82 11.84 -26.73
C LEU A 228 8.33 12.91 -25.75
N ARG A 229 7.32 12.55 -24.96
CA ARG A 229 6.85 13.35 -23.82
C ARG A 229 6.89 12.53 -22.55
N VAL A 230 7.35 13.17 -21.47
CA VAL A 230 7.41 12.56 -20.12
C VAL A 230 6.71 13.47 -19.13
N HIS A 231 5.66 12.96 -18.53
CA HIS A 231 4.87 13.69 -17.53
C HIS A 231 5.23 13.21 -16.14
N ILE A 232 5.69 14.10 -15.26
CA ILE A 232 5.96 13.84 -13.87
C ILE A 232 4.88 14.52 -13.04
N VAL A 233 4.05 13.71 -12.38
CA VAL A 233 2.90 14.16 -11.58
C VAL A 233 3.17 13.93 -10.11
N GLY A 234 3.10 14.99 -9.33
CA GLY A 234 3.32 15.00 -7.89
C GLY A 234 4.24 16.13 -7.45
N ASP A 235 4.35 16.28 -6.14
CA ASP A 235 5.15 17.35 -5.53
C ASP A 235 5.98 16.80 -4.37
N GLY A 236 6.97 17.57 -3.93
CA GLY A 236 7.83 17.21 -2.82
C GLY A 236 9.14 17.99 -2.77
N PRO A 237 9.97 17.74 -1.76
CA PRO A 237 11.23 18.46 -1.54
C PRO A 237 12.24 18.34 -2.68
N GLU A 238 12.16 17.30 -3.52
CA GLU A 238 13.05 17.11 -4.68
C GLU A 238 12.62 17.95 -5.91
N ALA A 239 11.45 18.60 -5.90
CA ALA A 239 10.96 19.36 -7.06
C ALA A 239 11.91 20.46 -7.56
N PRO A 240 12.57 21.25 -6.70
CA PRO A 240 13.55 22.24 -7.17
C PRO A 240 14.74 21.61 -7.89
N ALA A 241 15.34 20.56 -7.31
CA ALA A 241 16.49 19.87 -7.89
C ALA A 241 16.13 19.20 -9.24
N LEU A 242 14.91 18.64 -9.36
CA LEU A 242 14.44 18.07 -10.62
C LEU A 242 14.24 19.14 -11.71
N ARG A 243 13.75 20.34 -11.37
CA ARG A 243 13.67 21.46 -12.35
C ARG A 243 15.04 21.90 -12.84
N GLU A 244 16.02 22.01 -11.93
CA GLU A 244 17.40 22.31 -12.29
C GLU A 244 17.98 21.25 -13.21
N LEU A 245 17.78 19.97 -12.92
CA LEU A 245 18.23 18.85 -13.74
C LEU A 245 17.61 18.89 -15.14
N ILE A 246 16.29 19.08 -15.25
CA ILE A 246 15.58 19.20 -16.54
C ILE A 246 16.13 20.36 -17.35
N THR A 247 16.38 21.52 -16.72
CA THR A 247 16.94 22.69 -17.39
C THR A 247 18.37 22.46 -17.83
N SER A 248 19.22 21.89 -16.98
CA SER A 248 20.63 21.63 -17.29
C SER A 248 20.83 20.64 -18.44
N LEU A 249 19.93 19.69 -18.58
CA LEU A 249 19.92 18.71 -19.66
C LEU A 249 19.17 19.19 -20.94
N GLY A 250 18.59 20.40 -20.90
CA GLY A 250 17.83 20.94 -22.03
C GLY A 250 16.60 20.12 -22.37
N LEU A 251 15.86 19.65 -21.35
CA LEU A 251 14.71 18.74 -21.50
C LEU A 251 13.35 19.44 -21.32
N ALA A 252 13.30 20.77 -21.32
CA ALA A 252 12.08 21.54 -21.07
C ALA A 252 10.93 21.21 -22.06
N ASP A 253 11.26 20.85 -23.29
CA ASP A 253 10.30 20.46 -24.32
C ASP A 253 9.90 18.96 -24.26
N VAL A 254 10.59 18.16 -23.45
CA VAL A 254 10.41 16.70 -23.33
C VAL A 254 9.76 16.33 -22.02
N VAL A 255 10.21 16.92 -20.91
CA VAL A 255 9.79 16.59 -19.54
C VAL A 255 8.96 17.71 -18.94
N THR A 256 7.74 17.39 -18.52
CA THR A 256 6.84 18.33 -17.83
C THR A 256 6.66 17.91 -16.37
N LEU A 257 7.06 18.79 -15.44
CA LEU A 257 6.75 18.70 -14.01
C LEU A 257 5.41 19.37 -13.73
N HIS A 258 4.36 18.57 -13.50
CA HIS A 258 3.00 19.08 -13.29
C HIS A 258 2.76 19.58 -11.85
N GLY A 259 3.62 19.19 -10.89
CA GLY A 259 3.35 19.42 -9.48
C GLY A 259 2.16 18.59 -8.99
N PHE A 260 1.54 19.03 -7.90
CA PHE A 260 0.31 18.42 -7.40
C PHE A 260 -0.86 18.86 -8.27
N VAL A 261 -1.58 17.92 -8.84
CA VAL A 261 -2.75 18.15 -9.71
C VAL A 261 -4.01 17.51 -9.12
N PRO A 262 -5.21 17.98 -9.51
CA PRO A 262 -6.46 17.31 -9.19
C PRO A 262 -6.48 15.86 -9.66
N GLU A 263 -7.24 15.00 -8.97
CA GLU A 263 -7.35 13.56 -9.28
C GLU A 263 -7.75 13.31 -10.75
N GLU A 264 -8.72 14.07 -11.26
CA GLU A 264 -9.17 13.96 -12.65
C GLU A 264 -8.03 14.22 -13.64
N THR A 265 -7.22 15.26 -13.41
CA THR A 265 -6.05 15.58 -14.24
C THR A 265 -5.00 14.46 -14.17
N LYS A 266 -4.74 13.92 -12.97
CA LYS A 266 -3.83 12.77 -12.78
C LYS A 266 -4.31 11.58 -13.60
N LEU A 267 -5.58 11.24 -13.51
CA LEU A 267 -6.15 10.11 -14.25
C LEU A 267 -6.13 10.32 -15.76
N ALA A 268 -6.38 11.55 -16.22
CA ALA A 268 -6.29 11.89 -17.64
C ALA A 268 -4.87 11.73 -18.19
N LEU A 269 -3.85 12.19 -17.44
CA LEU A 269 -2.43 12.02 -17.80
C LEU A 269 -2.03 10.54 -17.79
N LEU A 270 -2.49 9.76 -16.80
CA LEU A 270 -2.27 8.31 -16.76
C LEU A 270 -2.92 7.62 -17.96
N ALA A 271 -4.21 7.87 -18.21
CA ALA A 271 -4.94 7.24 -19.32
C ALA A 271 -4.36 7.61 -20.70
N GLY A 272 -3.72 8.77 -20.79
CA GLY A 272 -3.07 9.24 -22.01
C GLY A 272 -1.70 8.65 -22.27
N ALA A 273 -1.08 7.98 -21.32
CA ALA A 273 0.29 7.48 -21.47
C ALA A 273 0.36 6.09 -22.13
N ASP A 274 1.47 5.81 -22.83
CA ASP A 274 1.80 4.47 -23.32
C ASP A 274 2.39 3.59 -22.21
N LEU A 275 3.14 4.21 -21.27
CA LEU A 275 3.75 3.54 -20.13
C LEU A 275 3.70 4.41 -18.88
N HIS A 276 3.36 3.80 -17.75
CA HIS A 276 3.65 4.35 -16.43
C HIS A 276 5.05 3.94 -15.99
N LEU A 277 5.75 4.84 -15.29
CA LEU A 277 7.11 4.62 -14.79
C LEU A 277 7.17 4.72 -13.27
N SER A 278 7.84 3.77 -12.63
CA SER A 278 8.14 3.84 -11.19
C SER A 278 9.60 3.52 -10.93
N ALA A 279 10.37 4.53 -10.52
CA ALA A 279 11.80 4.39 -10.22
C ALA A 279 12.11 4.16 -8.73
N SER A 280 11.11 3.91 -7.90
CA SER A 280 11.25 3.78 -6.43
C SER A 280 12.25 2.70 -6.02
N ARG A 281 12.93 2.93 -4.88
CA ARG A 281 13.80 1.92 -4.23
C ARG A 281 13.02 0.84 -3.48
N GLY A 282 11.74 1.04 -3.24
CA GLY A 282 10.83 0.15 -2.56
C GLY A 282 9.52 0.83 -2.27
N GLU A 283 8.46 0.05 -2.29
CA GLU A 283 7.09 0.47 -2.04
C GLU A 283 6.44 -0.50 -1.06
N GLY A 284 5.38 -0.06 -0.41
CA GLY A 284 4.51 -1.00 0.30
C GLY A 284 3.69 -1.84 -0.67
N TRP A 285 3.18 -1.19 -1.74
CA TRP A 285 2.32 -1.85 -2.73
C TRP A 285 2.54 -1.34 -4.16
N GLY A 286 2.55 -0.03 -4.40
CA GLY A 286 2.58 0.56 -5.74
C GLY A 286 1.18 0.96 -6.19
N LEU A 287 0.51 1.83 -5.42
CA LEU A 287 -0.85 2.27 -5.73
C LEU A 287 -0.98 2.89 -7.13
N SER A 288 -0.02 3.75 -7.55
CA SER A 288 -0.01 4.33 -8.88
C SER A 288 0.14 3.31 -10.01
N VAL A 289 0.81 2.17 -9.74
CA VAL A 289 0.93 1.04 -10.69
C VAL A 289 -0.43 0.40 -10.93
N VAL A 290 -1.19 0.16 -9.85
CA VAL A 290 -2.52 -0.45 -9.96
C VAL A 290 -3.53 0.54 -10.56
N GLU A 291 -3.40 1.84 -10.26
CA GLU A 291 -4.21 2.91 -10.89
C GLU A 291 -3.94 2.99 -12.39
N ALA A 292 -2.67 2.92 -12.81
CA ALA A 292 -2.30 2.87 -14.22
C ALA A 292 -2.86 1.61 -14.90
N ALA A 293 -2.71 0.44 -14.27
CA ALA A 293 -3.25 -0.81 -14.78
C ALA A 293 -4.78 -0.78 -14.91
N ALA A 294 -5.52 -0.13 -14.00
CA ALA A 294 -6.97 0.05 -14.10
C ALA A 294 -7.38 0.86 -15.35
N LEU A 295 -6.51 1.74 -15.80
CA LEU A 295 -6.66 2.50 -17.06
C LEU A 295 -6.07 1.78 -18.28
N GLY A 296 -5.62 0.53 -18.12
CA GLY A 296 -5.01 -0.26 -19.19
C GLY A 296 -3.57 0.15 -19.53
N VAL A 297 -2.93 0.96 -18.68
CA VAL A 297 -1.57 1.45 -18.92
C VAL A 297 -0.57 0.55 -18.19
N PRO A 298 0.32 -0.14 -18.92
CA PRO A 298 1.34 -1.00 -18.33
C PRO A 298 2.43 -0.17 -17.65
N THR A 299 3.11 -0.78 -16.68
CA THR A 299 4.14 -0.12 -15.90
C THR A 299 5.53 -0.70 -16.17
N VAL A 300 6.54 0.17 -16.31
CA VAL A 300 7.94 -0.22 -16.14
C VAL A 300 8.41 0.24 -14.76
N ALA A 301 8.87 -0.70 -13.94
CA ALA A 301 9.28 -0.45 -12.57
C ALA A 301 10.53 -1.23 -12.18
N TYR A 302 11.30 -0.75 -11.20
CA TYR A 302 12.39 -1.57 -10.63
C TYR A 302 11.83 -2.80 -9.89
N ASP A 303 12.57 -3.92 -9.98
CA ASP A 303 12.25 -5.17 -9.28
C ASP A 303 12.58 -5.06 -7.79
N VAL A 304 11.73 -4.35 -7.06
CA VAL A 304 11.85 -4.08 -5.63
C VAL A 304 10.55 -4.38 -4.90
N ASP A 305 10.62 -4.43 -3.56
CA ASP A 305 9.47 -4.71 -2.70
C ASP A 305 8.25 -3.86 -3.08
N GLY A 306 7.09 -4.48 -3.11
CA GLY A 306 5.81 -3.91 -3.50
C GLY A 306 5.63 -3.73 -5.00
N LEU A 307 6.64 -3.24 -5.74
CA LEU A 307 6.55 -3.06 -7.19
C LEU A 307 6.55 -4.39 -7.94
N ARG A 308 7.42 -5.35 -7.52
CA ARG A 308 7.46 -6.69 -8.14
C ARG A 308 6.15 -7.46 -8.02
N GLU A 309 5.29 -7.04 -7.11
CA GLU A 309 3.99 -7.66 -6.91
C GLU A 309 2.88 -6.92 -7.64
N ALA A 310 2.97 -5.58 -7.68
CA ALA A 310 2.01 -4.75 -8.40
C ALA A 310 2.12 -4.90 -9.91
N VAL A 311 3.34 -5.17 -10.43
CA VAL A 311 3.62 -5.44 -11.84
C VAL A 311 3.69 -6.96 -12.07
N ARG A 312 2.94 -7.46 -13.02
CA ARG A 312 3.05 -8.85 -13.53
C ARG A 312 3.97 -8.83 -14.73
N GLU A 313 5.22 -9.31 -14.52
CA GLU A 313 6.28 -9.31 -15.53
C GLU A 313 5.81 -9.88 -16.88
N GLY A 314 6.05 -9.13 -17.95
CA GLY A 314 5.64 -9.49 -19.30
C GLY A 314 4.13 -9.53 -19.55
N THR A 315 3.29 -9.21 -18.55
CA THR A 315 1.83 -9.30 -18.65
C THR A 315 1.16 -7.94 -18.44
N THR A 316 1.46 -7.26 -17.32
CA THR A 316 0.93 -5.92 -17.01
C THR A 316 2.04 -4.86 -17.01
N GLY A 317 3.25 -5.24 -17.35
CA GLY A 317 4.42 -4.36 -17.38
C GLY A 317 5.72 -5.13 -17.36
N TRP A 318 6.81 -4.42 -17.12
CA TRP A 318 8.17 -4.95 -17.14
C TRP A 318 8.93 -4.50 -15.90
N LEU A 319 9.72 -5.43 -15.34
CA LEU A 319 10.56 -5.16 -14.17
C LEU A 319 12.02 -4.94 -14.61
N VAL A 320 12.61 -3.89 -14.08
CA VAL A 320 14.03 -3.57 -14.24
C VAL A 320 14.80 -4.30 -13.14
N ARG A 321 15.52 -5.35 -13.51
CA ARG A 321 16.29 -6.18 -12.56
C ARG A 321 17.63 -5.54 -12.22
N ASP A 322 18.29 -6.08 -11.21
CA ASP A 322 19.64 -5.65 -10.87
C ASP A 322 20.59 -5.80 -12.05
N GLY A 323 21.33 -4.73 -12.36
CA GLY A 323 22.22 -4.66 -13.52
C GLY A 323 21.56 -4.30 -14.85
N GLU A 324 20.21 -4.27 -14.93
CA GLU A 324 19.53 -3.78 -16.12
C GLU A 324 19.40 -2.24 -16.10
N ASP A 325 19.37 -1.68 -17.27
CA ASP A 325 19.19 -0.26 -17.48
C ASP A 325 17.70 0.07 -17.73
N LEU A 326 17.18 1.05 -16.99
CA LEU A 326 15.78 1.48 -17.12
C LEU A 326 15.42 1.89 -18.55
N ALA A 327 16.30 2.63 -19.25
CA ALA A 327 16.06 3.07 -20.62
C ALA A 327 15.94 1.89 -21.58
N GLY A 328 16.81 0.88 -21.44
CA GLY A 328 16.77 -0.32 -22.26
C GLY A 328 15.49 -1.14 -22.06
N VAL A 329 14.98 -1.23 -20.82
CA VAL A 329 13.71 -1.92 -20.53
C VAL A 329 12.53 -1.14 -21.11
N VAL A 330 12.51 0.19 -20.97
CA VAL A 330 11.45 1.05 -21.57
C VAL A 330 11.46 0.95 -23.09
N GLU A 331 12.64 0.98 -23.75
CA GLU A 331 12.72 0.79 -25.21
C GLU A 331 12.15 -0.56 -25.65
N ARG A 332 12.47 -1.65 -24.93
CA ARG A 332 11.92 -2.98 -25.22
C ARG A 332 10.41 -2.99 -25.07
N ALA A 333 9.89 -2.42 -23.98
CA ALA A 333 8.47 -2.32 -23.73
C ALA A 333 7.73 -1.53 -24.84
N LEU A 334 8.25 -0.37 -25.23
CA LEU A 334 7.68 0.44 -26.31
C LEU A 334 7.69 -0.29 -27.66
N LYS A 335 8.75 -1.05 -27.97
CA LYS A 335 8.82 -1.88 -29.19
C LYS A 335 7.77 -3.00 -29.17
N GLU A 336 7.62 -3.70 -28.04
CA GLU A 336 6.59 -4.73 -27.89
C GLU A 336 5.18 -4.15 -28.04
N LEU A 337 4.92 -2.98 -27.44
CA LEU A 337 3.63 -2.28 -27.54
C LEU A 337 3.39 -1.65 -28.93
N GLY A 338 4.40 -1.60 -29.77
CA GLY A 338 4.27 -1.23 -31.18
C GLY A 338 3.45 -2.25 -32.00
N ASP A 339 3.43 -3.51 -31.61
CA ASP A 339 2.52 -4.53 -32.14
C ASP A 339 1.10 -4.35 -31.59
N PRO A 340 0.09 -4.09 -32.42
CA PRO A 340 -1.29 -3.89 -31.99
C PRO A 340 -1.89 -5.08 -31.22
N ALA A 341 -1.56 -6.31 -31.60
CA ALA A 341 -2.04 -7.51 -30.92
C ALA A 341 -1.46 -7.62 -29.52
N ARG A 342 -0.15 -7.42 -29.40
CA ARG A 342 0.55 -7.41 -28.11
C ARG A 342 0.07 -6.29 -27.18
N ARG A 343 -0.14 -5.09 -27.73
CA ARG A 343 -0.72 -3.97 -27.00
C ARG A 343 -2.10 -4.32 -26.44
N HIS A 344 -2.98 -4.88 -27.24
CA HIS A 344 -4.32 -5.28 -26.83
C HIS A 344 -4.29 -6.33 -25.69
N GLU A 345 -3.42 -7.32 -25.81
CA GLU A 345 -3.20 -8.34 -24.77
C GLU A 345 -2.78 -7.71 -23.45
N VAL A 346 -1.76 -6.85 -23.45
CA VAL A 346 -1.22 -6.18 -22.26
C VAL A 346 -2.26 -5.27 -21.61
N VAL A 347 -2.96 -4.44 -22.40
CA VAL A 347 -4.04 -3.55 -21.94
C VAL A 347 -5.16 -4.34 -21.26
N SER A 348 -5.60 -5.43 -21.89
CA SER A 348 -6.62 -6.31 -21.31
C SER A 348 -6.15 -6.96 -20.02
N ALA A 349 -4.92 -7.45 -19.97
CA ALA A 349 -4.33 -8.03 -18.77
C ALA A 349 -4.20 -7.02 -17.62
N CYS A 350 -3.84 -5.77 -17.91
CA CYS A 350 -3.82 -4.67 -16.93
C CYS A 350 -5.19 -4.48 -16.27
N GLY A 351 -6.26 -4.38 -17.07
CA GLY A 351 -7.61 -4.23 -16.56
C GLY A 351 -8.06 -5.41 -15.69
N HIS A 352 -7.82 -6.64 -16.14
CA HIS A 352 -8.13 -7.84 -15.35
C HIS A 352 -7.35 -7.92 -14.04
N TRP A 353 -6.08 -7.51 -14.06
CA TRP A 353 -5.25 -7.47 -12.86
C TRP A 353 -5.74 -6.42 -11.87
N ALA A 354 -5.97 -5.19 -12.31
CA ALA A 354 -6.44 -4.10 -11.47
C ALA A 354 -7.82 -4.39 -10.85
N ALA A 355 -8.73 -5.06 -11.56
CA ALA A 355 -10.05 -5.41 -11.07
C ALA A 355 -10.04 -6.29 -9.80
N GLN A 356 -8.90 -6.88 -9.45
CA GLN A 356 -8.75 -7.65 -8.22
C GLN A 356 -8.53 -6.76 -6.98
N PHE A 357 -8.24 -5.46 -7.16
CA PHE A 357 -7.80 -4.55 -6.11
C PHE A 357 -8.73 -3.34 -6.01
N ASP A 358 -9.94 -3.53 -5.51
CA ASP A 358 -10.84 -2.43 -5.17
C ASP A 358 -10.92 -2.20 -3.66
N TRP A 359 -11.26 -0.96 -3.25
CA TRP A 359 -11.38 -0.62 -1.83
C TRP A 359 -12.52 -1.34 -1.12
N ALA A 360 -13.57 -1.80 -1.83
CA ALA A 360 -14.65 -2.55 -1.20
C ALA A 360 -14.15 -3.92 -0.75
N ARG A 361 -13.37 -4.57 -1.59
CA ARG A 361 -12.74 -5.87 -1.31
C ARG A 361 -11.71 -5.75 -0.18
N THR A 362 -10.84 -4.72 -0.21
CA THR A 362 -9.89 -4.40 0.87
C THR A 362 -10.61 -4.23 2.21
N ALA A 363 -11.64 -3.40 2.25
CA ALA A 363 -12.40 -3.14 3.48
C ALA A 363 -13.18 -4.36 3.96
N SER A 364 -13.81 -5.13 3.07
CA SER A 364 -14.53 -6.36 3.42
C SER A 364 -13.61 -7.39 4.09
N ARG A 365 -12.38 -7.57 3.57
CA ARG A 365 -11.38 -8.44 4.20
C ARG A 365 -10.99 -7.96 5.59
N ALA A 366 -10.69 -6.67 5.74
CA ALA A 366 -10.33 -6.10 7.03
C ALA A 366 -11.51 -6.16 8.03
N GLU A 367 -12.74 -5.90 7.57
CA GLU A 367 -13.96 -6.01 8.38
C GLU A 367 -14.18 -7.44 8.89
N ALA A 368 -14.02 -8.44 8.05
CA ALA A 368 -14.12 -9.84 8.43
C ALA A 368 -13.09 -10.22 9.50
N LEU A 369 -11.83 -9.76 9.36
CA LEU A 369 -10.78 -9.96 10.35
C LEU A 369 -11.12 -9.33 11.70
N ILE A 370 -11.60 -8.08 11.69
CA ILE A 370 -11.96 -7.34 12.91
C ILE A 370 -13.13 -8.03 13.61
N ALA A 371 -14.20 -8.34 12.88
CA ALA A 371 -15.39 -8.98 13.43
C ALA A 371 -15.09 -10.37 14.03
N ALA A 372 -14.25 -11.15 13.34
CA ALA A 372 -13.83 -12.46 13.85
C ALA A 372 -12.96 -12.32 15.12
N ALA A 373 -12.01 -11.37 15.17
CA ALA A 373 -11.18 -11.13 16.34
C ALA A 373 -12.01 -10.66 17.55
N VAL A 374 -13.00 -9.80 17.34
CA VAL A 374 -13.91 -9.35 18.40
C VAL A 374 -14.72 -10.52 18.97
N ARG A 375 -15.21 -11.43 18.10
CA ARG A 375 -15.95 -12.63 18.55
C ARG A 375 -15.11 -13.62 19.35
N LEU A 376 -13.87 -13.83 18.93
CA LEU A 376 -12.98 -14.81 19.58
C LEU A 376 -12.29 -14.26 20.84
N GLY A 377 -12.21 -12.94 20.99
CA GLY A 377 -11.36 -12.30 21.99
C GLY A 377 -9.87 -12.45 21.63
N SER A 378 -9.00 -11.90 22.47
CA SER A 378 -7.55 -11.94 22.25
C SER A 378 -6.86 -13.24 22.70
N ALA A 379 -7.61 -14.24 23.19
CA ALA A 379 -7.07 -15.49 23.69
C ALA A 379 -7.01 -16.56 22.56
N SER A 380 -6.11 -16.38 21.59
CA SER A 380 -5.86 -17.38 20.57
C SER A 380 -4.59 -18.17 20.92
N THR A 381 -4.73 -19.45 21.26
CA THR A 381 -3.62 -20.40 21.22
C THR A 381 -3.48 -20.94 19.79
N ALA A 382 -2.26 -20.97 19.27
CA ALA A 382 -1.98 -21.61 17.99
C ALA A 382 -2.28 -23.13 18.09
N ASP A 383 -3.00 -23.66 17.10
CA ASP A 383 -3.19 -25.09 16.96
C ASP A 383 -2.33 -25.59 15.77
N ASP A 384 -1.47 -26.54 16.03
CA ASP A 384 -0.41 -27.00 15.11
C ASP A 384 -0.90 -27.81 13.89
N ARG A 385 -2.21 -28.01 13.74
CA ARG A 385 -2.78 -28.88 12.70
C ARG A 385 -3.32 -28.19 11.46
N ALA A 386 -3.49 -26.88 11.48
CA ALA A 386 -4.00 -26.12 10.35
C ALA A 386 -2.98 -25.06 9.92
N TYR A 387 -2.88 -24.83 8.62
CA TYR A 387 -1.93 -23.89 8.02
C TYR A 387 -2.67 -22.80 7.26
N VAL A 388 -2.14 -21.59 7.28
CA VAL A 388 -2.60 -20.51 6.43
C VAL A 388 -1.74 -20.46 5.19
N VAL A 389 -2.40 -20.37 4.05
CA VAL A 389 -1.77 -20.22 2.75
C VAL A 389 -2.11 -18.83 2.22
N ASN A 390 -1.09 -18.01 2.01
CA ASN A 390 -1.22 -16.69 1.40
C ASN A 390 -0.62 -16.73 -0.01
N GLY A 391 -1.41 -16.32 -1.00
CA GLY A 391 -0.97 -16.24 -2.39
C GLY A 391 -1.83 -15.27 -3.21
N TYR A 392 -1.31 -14.80 -4.34
CA TYR A 392 -2.10 -14.04 -5.31
C TYR A 392 -3.04 -14.99 -6.07
N GLY A 393 -4.29 -14.58 -6.25
CA GLY A 393 -5.33 -15.39 -6.88
C GLY A 393 -6.19 -16.19 -5.91
N VAL A 394 -5.89 -16.14 -4.61
CA VAL A 394 -6.73 -16.69 -3.56
C VAL A 394 -7.51 -15.54 -2.94
N ASP A 395 -8.81 -15.53 -3.09
CA ASP A 395 -9.67 -14.43 -2.61
C ASP A 395 -9.67 -14.27 -1.07
N GLN A 396 -9.22 -15.29 -0.35
CA GLN A 396 -9.02 -15.28 1.10
C GLN A 396 -7.83 -16.17 1.47
N PRO A 397 -7.16 -15.94 2.64
CA PRO A 397 -6.22 -16.90 3.19
C PRO A 397 -6.92 -18.25 3.30
N GLN A 398 -6.41 -19.26 2.60
CA GLN A 398 -6.97 -20.61 2.72
C GLN A 398 -6.37 -21.30 3.95
N VAL A 399 -7.23 -21.87 4.78
CA VAL A 399 -6.82 -22.76 5.85
C VAL A 399 -6.80 -24.18 5.31
N VAL A 400 -5.63 -24.80 5.31
CA VAL A 400 -5.42 -26.16 4.79
C VAL A 400 -5.00 -27.05 5.94
N GLU A 401 -5.68 -28.20 6.11
CA GLU A 401 -5.35 -29.19 7.14
C GLU A 401 -4.44 -30.30 6.57
N GLY A 402 -3.49 -30.77 7.39
CA GLY A 402 -2.68 -31.95 7.11
C GLY A 402 -1.34 -31.73 6.41
N PRO A 403 -0.71 -32.78 5.83
CA PRO A 403 0.67 -32.76 5.33
C PRO A 403 0.86 -32.01 3.98
N VAL A 404 0.02 -31.07 3.69
CA VAL A 404 0.01 -30.32 2.42
C VAL A 404 1.08 -29.22 2.38
N ARG A 405 1.71 -28.91 3.53
CA ARG A 405 2.75 -27.86 3.64
C ARG A 405 3.82 -27.93 2.55
N ASP A 406 4.39 -29.12 2.35
CA ASP A 406 5.51 -29.29 1.41
C ASP A 406 5.08 -29.27 -0.06
N LEU A 407 3.81 -29.60 -0.33
CA LEU A 407 3.21 -29.46 -1.66
C LEU A 407 2.94 -27.98 -1.98
N LEU A 408 2.41 -27.22 -1.01
CA LEU A 408 2.09 -25.80 -1.17
C LEU A 408 3.34 -24.94 -1.31
N LEU A 409 4.46 -25.30 -0.66
CA LEU A 409 5.74 -24.59 -0.81
C LEU A 409 6.38 -24.77 -2.19
N ARG A 410 5.94 -25.74 -2.97
CA ARG A 410 6.38 -25.94 -4.37
C ARG A 410 5.57 -25.14 -5.38
N ASP A 411 4.40 -24.64 -4.99
CA ASP A 411 3.59 -23.78 -5.84
C ASP A 411 4.16 -22.37 -5.85
N GLN A 412 4.49 -21.84 -7.02
CA GLN A 412 5.02 -20.48 -7.18
C GLN A 412 4.03 -19.38 -6.75
N ALA A 413 2.74 -19.70 -6.67
CA ALA A 413 1.68 -18.79 -6.18
C ALA A 413 1.63 -18.74 -4.66
N VAL A 414 2.18 -19.73 -3.95
CA VAL A 414 2.17 -19.81 -2.49
C VAL A 414 3.47 -19.23 -1.94
N ARG A 415 3.36 -18.17 -1.15
CA ARG A 415 4.51 -17.45 -0.59
C ARG A 415 4.71 -17.67 0.90
N GLU A 416 3.68 -18.09 1.62
CA GLU A 416 3.77 -18.36 3.05
C GLU A 416 2.88 -19.56 3.43
N VAL A 417 3.44 -20.46 4.23
CA VAL A 417 2.70 -21.56 4.89
C VAL A 417 3.11 -21.55 6.36
N ARG A 418 2.16 -21.38 7.26
CA ARG A 418 2.37 -21.38 8.72
C ARG A 418 1.17 -21.99 9.45
N PRO A 419 1.33 -22.39 10.71
CA PRO A 419 0.20 -22.85 11.52
C PRO A 419 -0.92 -21.81 11.56
N ALA A 420 -2.14 -22.26 11.36
CA ALA A 420 -3.31 -21.41 11.44
C ALA A 420 -3.71 -21.14 12.90
N THR A 421 -4.06 -19.89 13.18
CA THR A 421 -4.68 -19.52 14.46
C THR A 421 -6.15 -19.92 14.48
N PRO A 422 -6.81 -19.99 15.67
CA PRO A 422 -8.26 -20.18 15.75
C PRO A 422 -9.07 -19.17 14.96
N LEU A 423 -8.59 -17.91 14.89
CA LEU A 423 -9.20 -16.85 14.09
C LEU A 423 -9.19 -17.20 12.59
N GLU A 424 -8.07 -17.65 12.08
CA GLU A 424 -7.89 -18.01 10.67
C GLU A 424 -8.70 -19.25 10.27
N ARG A 425 -8.81 -20.23 11.16
CA ARG A 425 -9.69 -21.38 10.95
C ARG A 425 -11.15 -20.99 10.84
N LEU A 426 -11.57 -20.01 11.66
CA LEU A 426 -12.94 -19.48 11.60
C LEU A 426 -13.22 -18.78 10.27
N LEU A 427 -12.24 -18.07 9.71
CA LEU A 427 -12.34 -17.33 8.46
C LEU A 427 -12.17 -18.20 7.21
N GLY A 428 -11.45 -19.32 7.33
CA GLY A 428 -11.02 -20.16 6.19
C GLY A 428 -11.89 -21.39 5.93
N ARG A 429 -12.99 -21.61 6.65
CA ARG A 429 -13.91 -22.71 6.36
C ARG A 429 -14.94 -22.27 5.30
N PRO A 430 -14.86 -22.80 4.06
CA PRO A 430 -15.80 -22.41 3.00
C PRO A 430 -17.22 -22.96 3.19
N ASP A 431 -17.44 -23.93 4.08
CA ASP A 431 -18.68 -24.70 4.15
C ASP A 431 -19.69 -24.21 5.20
N GLU A 432 -19.42 -23.15 5.94
CA GLU A 432 -20.35 -22.56 6.88
C GLU A 432 -20.93 -21.22 6.37
N GLN A 433 -21.35 -21.15 5.11
CA GLN A 433 -22.36 -20.17 4.72
C GLN A 433 -23.71 -20.66 5.22
N PRO A 434 -24.45 -19.93 6.07
CA PRO A 434 -25.80 -20.30 6.45
C PRO A 434 -26.66 -20.31 5.19
N ARG A 435 -27.35 -21.44 4.97
CA ARG A 435 -28.37 -21.62 3.94
C ARG A 435 -29.50 -20.63 4.12
#